data_3c74566d70503d5718a6f043326e7416
#
_entry.id   3c74566d70503d5718a6f043326e7416
#
_cell.length_a   1.000
_cell.length_b   1.000
_cell.length_c   1.000
_cell.angle_alpha   90.00
_cell.angle_beta   90.00
_cell.angle_gamma   90.00
#
_symmetry.space_group_name_H-M   'P 1'
#
loop_
_entity.id
_entity.type
_entity.pdbx_description
1 polymer ?
#
loop_
_entity_poly.entity_id
_entity_poly.type
_entity_poly.pdbx_seq_one_letter_code
_entity_poly.pdbx_strand_id
1 'polypeptide(L)'
;NRTLTKDNRLSIRGDELVQGGGFIPFSFSSSGVFQGKIVFCGFGIVNLERKHDDFAPVDLKGNVALLFDGEPRGWADPQGNPSPYAFRRDKVYNAKDHGAVAVLFVSPRPDPDQKDELAPFEGDNADEYGMPAMHIKRDIARKVFETAGAGNIDELQKLIDEGGITSALFKNVEVSGEVRFEKVSAPTRNVLGVRRGEGPLADEFVVIGAHYDHLGVRRPMMRRFKEGKLVVESSDPQIHNGADDNASGVSGLIEIAKMFASPPRPKRSVLFVAFTAEETGLQGSKYYAEHPFAPLDRTTVMLNMDMVGRLGRDADRVTVFGAGSAKEFGEVLESAGKIGGLKIAPGVDSGGRSDHAVFVRRGVPSMHFFSGNHADYHKPGDDAGLINSEGGAHIATIVYETAKALANLDGRPTPQAEKPEEKTADPHAALGDRDPDKVPSFKVVMGLSPNYADDGKPGMGVDAVSPDGPADRAGMKAGDRIIRISGKSIANIYDYMASTRNNNPGDTIEVVVLRDGQEQILKVTLSAAR
;
A
#
# COMPACT_ATOMS: atom_id res chain seq x y z
N ASN A 1 0.62 10.41 -13.58
CA ASN A 1 1.82 11.15 -13.16
C ASN A 1 1.51 12.65 -13.15
N ARG A 2 2.26 13.39 -12.33
CA ARG A 2 2.18 14.85 -12.25
C ARG A 2 3.53 15.45 -12.60
N THR A 3 3.50 16.57 -13.30
CA THR A 3 4.68 17.39 -13.52
C THR A 3 4.46 18.78 -12.93
N LEU A 4 5.54 19.38 -12.46
CA LEU A 4 5.51 20.76 -12.00
C LEU A 4 5.30 21.70 -13.19
N THR A 5 4.31 22.58 -13.07
CA THR A 5 4.19 23.69 -14.02
C THR A 5 5.15 24.82 -13.65
N LYS A 6 5.39 25.75 -14.57
CA LYS A 6 6.11 26.98 -14.28
C LYS A 6 5.26 28.02 -13.55
N ASP A 7 3.96 27.72 -13.35
CA ASP A 7 2.99 28.64 -12.75
C ASP A 7 2.92 28.52 -11.23
N ASN A 8 3.71 27.62 -10.62
CA ASN A 8 3.79 27.55 -9.18
C ASN A 8 4.43 28.83 -8.64
N ARG A 9 3.79 29.44 -7.66
CA ARG A 9 4.21 30.71 -7.08
C ARG A 9 4.25 30.61 -5.57
N LEU A 10 5.19 31.30 -4.98
CA LEU A 10 5.26 31.54 -3.55
C LEU A 10 5.85 32.93 -3.33
N SER A 11 5.08 33.78 -2.67
CA SER A 11 5.50 35.12 -2.27
C SER A 11 5.45 35.24 -0.77
N ILE A 12 6.50 35.74 -0.17
CA ILE A 12 6.58 36.04 1.26
C ILE A 12 6.84 37.54 1.40
N ARG A 13 5.89 38.26 2.02
CA ARG A 13 5.94 39.73 2.18
C ARG A 13 6.04 40.51 0.84
N GLY A 14 5.51 39.95 -0.24
CA GLY A 14 5.60 40.53 -1.57
C GLY A 14 6.86 40.16 -2.35
N ASP A 15 7.83 39.50 -1.71
CA ASP A 15 9.02 38.97 -2.39
C ASP A 15 8.69 37.65 -3.06
N GLU A 16 8.69 37.59 -4.38
CA GLU A 16 8.48 36.38 -5.17
C GLU A 16 9.69 35.47 -5.10
N LEU A 17 9.46 34.21 -4.75
CA LEU A 17 10.50 33.17 -4.70
C LEU A 17 10.58 32.39 -6.00
N VAL A 18 11.78 31.94 -6.36
CA VAL A 18 12.02 31.15 -7.56
C VAL A 18 11.78 29.68 -7.29
N GLN A 19 10.90 29.06 -8.07
CA GLN A 19 10.69 27.60 -8.04
C GLN A 19 11.98 26.86 -8.39
N GLY A 20 12.32 25.82 -7.60
CA GLY A 20 13.59 25.11 -7.71
C GLY A 20 14.80 25.84 -7.13
N GLY A 21 14.69 27.16 -6.90
CA GLY A 21 15.72 27.98 -6.23
C GLY A 21 15.42 28.23 -4.76
N GLY A 22 14.22 28.68 -4.44
CA GLY A 22 13.79 29.01 -3.09
C GLY A 22 12.72 28.09 -2.52
N PHE A 23 11.88 27.52 -3.36
CA PHE A 23 10.81 26.60 -2.96
C PHE A 23 10.54 25.55 -4.02
N ILE A 24 9.84 24.48 -3.62
CA ILE A 24 9.30 23.46 -4.51
C ILE A 24 8.01 22.87 -3.90
N PRO A 25 6.92 22.71 -4.66
CA PRO A 25 5.77 21.93 -4.22
C PRO A 25 6.13 20.47 -4.04
N PHE A 26 5.55 19.80 -3.05
CA PHE A 26 5.63 18.34 -2.94
C PHE A 26 4.69 17.65 -3.92
N SER A 27 5.03 16.45 -4.37
CA SER A 27 4.20 15.66 -5.27
C SER A 27 2.82 15.30 -4.69
N PHE A 28 2.71 15.17 -3.36
CA PHE A 28 1.46 14.93 -2.64
C PHE A 28 0.64 16.20 -2.36
N SER A 29 1.14 17.37 -2.73
CA SER A 29 0.42 18.63 -2.56
C SER A 29 -0.84 18.66 -3.41
N SER A 30 -1.93 19.19 -2.87
CA SER A 30 -3.08 19.52 -3.71
C SER A 30 -2.83 20.82 -4.47
N SER A 31 -3.41 20.91 -5.67
CA SER A 31 -3.45 22.18 -6.41
C SER A 31 -4.35 23.18 -5.69
N GLY A 32 -3.98 24.44 -5.68
CA GLY A 32 -4.78 25.49 -5.06
C GLY A 32 -4.02 26.80 -4.87
N VAL A 33 -4.79 27.86 -4.64
CA VAL A 33 -4.28 29.19 -4.27
C VAL A 33 -4.48 29.35 -2.77
N PHE A 34 -3.52 29.96 -2.10
CA PHE A 34 -3.59 30.24 -0.68
C PHE A 34 -3.01 31.62 -0.36
N GLN A 35 -3.53 32.20 0.70
CA GLN A 35 -3.02 33.44 1.28
C GLN A 35 -3.30 33.43 2.78
N GLY A 36 -2.37 33.92 3.58
CA GLY A 36 -2.52 34.03 5.03
C GLY A 36 -1.28 34.58 5.69
N LYS A 37 -1.22 34.52 7.00
CA LYS A 37 -0.02 34.81 7.78
C LYS A 37 0.71 33.52 8.08
N ILE A 38 2.01 33.61 8.27
CA ILE A 38 2.80 32.45 8.69
C ILE A 38 2.55 32.21 10.19
N VAL A 39 2.22 30.95 10.50
CA VAL A 39 2.18 30.41 11.86
C VAL A 39 3.21 29.31 11.96
N PHE A 40 4.22 29.52 12.76
CA PHE A 40 5.19 28.47 13.05
C PHE A 40 4.60 27.50 14.05
N CYS A 41 4.62 26.22 13.76
CA CYS A 41 4.06 25.14 14.59
C CYS A 41 5.07 23.98 14.75
N GLY A 42 6.29 24.28 15.19
CA GLY A 42 7.30 23.28 15.50
C GLY A 42 7.50 22.25 14.38
N PHE A 43 7.36 20.98 14.73
CA PHE A 43 7.36 19.87 13.76
C PHE A 43 5.95 19.49 13.26
N GLY A 44 4.90 20.16 13.72
CA GLY A 44 3.51 19.86 13.36
C GLY A 44 3.00 18.53 13.90
N ILE A 45 3.44 18.17 15.07
CA ILE A 45 3.14 16.89 15.70
C ILE A 45 2.01 17.06 16.73
N VAL A 46 1.05 16.12 16.70
CA VAL A 46 0.05 15.91 17.75
C VAL A 46 0.26 14.50 18.31
N ASN A 47 0.64 14.40 19.58
CA ASN A 47 0.82 13.13 20.29
C ASN A 47 0.16 13.21 21.67
N LEU A 48 -1.05 12.64 21.78
CA LEU A 48 -1.84 12.68 23.00
C LEU A 48 -1.20 11.90 24.16
N GLU A 49 -0.46 10.83 23.86
CA GLU A 49 0.20 10.02 24.90
C GLU A 49 1.35 10.78 25.56
N ARG A 50 2.11 11.56 24.79
CA ARG A 50 3.18 12.43 25.27
C ARG A 50 2.67 13.81 25.72
N LYS A 51 1.37 14.06 25.61
CA LYS A 51 0.75 15.39 25.86
C LYS A 51 1.43 16.49 25.03
N HIS A 52 1.82 16.15 23.81
CA HIS A 52 2.50 17.07 22.90
C HIS A 52 1.54 17.44 21.77
N ASP A 53 1.33 18.74 21.58
CA ASP A 53 0.52 19.29 20.50
C ASP A 53 1.13 20.62 20.06
N ASP A 54 1.79 20.60 18.91
CA ASP A 54 2.45 21.78 18.33
C ASP A 54 1.45 22.87 17.89
N PHE A 55 0.17 22.56 17.80
CA PHE A 55 -0.86 23.49 17.33
C PHE A 55 -1.66 24.12 18.48
N ALA A 56 -1.68 23.50 19.67
CA ALA A 56 -2.47 23.96 20.79
C ALA A 56 -2.25 25.43 21.22
N PRO A 57 -1.01 26.00 21.13
CA PRO A 57 -0.77 27.38 21.56
C PRO A 57 -1.20 28.46 20.57
N VAL A 58 -1.62 28.11 19.34
CA VAL A 58 -1.82 29.06 18.24
C VAL A 58 -3.14 28.87 17.51
N ASP A 59 -3.69 29.96 16.96
CA ASP A 59 -4.81 29.90 16.01
C ASP A 59 -4.29 29.83 14.58
N LEU A 60 -4.44 28.66 13.97
CA LEU A 60 -4.00 28.40 12.62
C LEU A 60 -5.07 28.67 11.56
N LYS A 61 -6.31 28.95 11.97
CA LYS A 61 -7.44 29.10 11.04
C LYS A 61 -7.22 30.21 10.01
N GLY A 62 -7.25 29.83 8.72
CA GLY A 62 -7.05 30.73 7.60
C GLY A 62 -5.60 31.19 7.42
N ASN A 63 -4.65 30.58 8.10
CA ASN A 63 -3.23 30.90 8.03
C ASN A 63 -2.42 29.75 7.41
N VAL A 64 -1.14 30.00 7.20
CA VAL A 64 -0.21 29.04 6.58
C VAL A 64 0.72 28.48 7.66
N ALA A 65 0.71 27.16 7.83
CA ALA A 65 1.61 26.50 8.77
C ALA A 65 3.04 26.46 8.23
N LEU A 66 4.01 26.85 9.04
CA LEU A 66 5.44 26.68 8.80
C LEU A 66 5.94 25.59 9.76
N LEU A 67 6.42 24.47 9.21
CA LEU A 67 6.79 23.30 9.99
C LEU A 67 8.23 22.87 9.68
N PHE A 68 8.92 22.35 10.69
CA PHE A 68 10.10 21.54 10.43
C PHE A 68 9.69 20.19 9.84
N ASP A 69 10.43 19.73 8.84
CA ASP A 69 10.32 18.38 8.31
C ASP A 69 10.92 17.36 9.29
N GLY A 70 10.49 16.10 9.23
CA GLY A 70 10.98 15.07 10.16
C GLY A 70 10.39 15.20 11.57
N GLU A 71 11.20 15.04 12.60
CA GLU A 71 10.79 14.99 14.01
C GLU A 71 11.87 15.51 14.95
N PRO A 72 11.54 15.87 16.22
CA PRO A 72 12.55 16.27 17.20
C PRO A 72 13.60 15.18 17.46
N ARG A 73 14.80 15.57 17.80
CA ARG A 73 15.84 14.62 18.19
C ARG A 73 15.38 13.76 19.38
N GLY A 74 15.71 12.47 19.33
CA GLY A 74 15.31 11.52 20.38
C GLY A 74 13.89 10.97 20.24
N TRP A 75 13.17 11.33 19.18
CA TRP A 75 11.88 10.71 18.85
C TRP A 75 12.04 9.49 17.93
N ALA A 76 13.10 9.44 17.15
CA ALA A 76 13.50 8.26 16.41
C ALA A 76 13.79 7.08 17.36
N ASP A 77 13.63 5.86 16.85
CA ASP A 77 13.98 4.66 17.62
C ASP A 77 15.51 4.59 17.89
N PRO A 78 15.97 3.70 18.81
CA PRO A 78 17.40 3.55 19.09
C PRO A 78 18.26 3.16 17.88
N GLN A 79 17.65 2.65 16.81
CA GLN A 79 18.30 2.33 15.54
C GLN A 79 18.30 3.51 14.56
N GLY A 80 17.69 4.65 14.95
CA GLY A 80 17.60 5.85 14.14
C GLY A 80 16.48 5.83 13.10
N ASN A 81 15.54 4.87 13.15
CA ASN A 81 14.39 4.92 12.27
C ASN A 81 13.41 6.00 12.74
N PRO A 82 12.82 6.77 11.83
CA PRO A 82 11.88 7.81 12.18
C PRO A 82 10.61 7.25 12.83
N SER A 83 10.11 7.96 13.83
CA SER A 83 8.82 7.65 14.43
C SER A 83 7.66 7.89 13.44
N PRO A 84 6.45 7.37 13.69
CA PRO A 84 5.27 7.67 12.87
C PRO A 84 4.97 9.16 12.75
N TYR A 85 5.41 9.98 13.70
CA TYR A 85 5.19 11.42 13.73
C TYR A 85 6.11 12.22 12.78
N ALA A 86 7.14 11.59 12.22
CA ALA A 86 8.03 12.21 11.23
C ALA A 86 7.38 12.37 9.85
N PHE A 87 6.30 11.64 9.56
CA PHE A 87 5.69 11.61 8.23
C PHE A 87 4.94 12.89 7.88
N ARG A 88 5.27 13.45 6.71
CA ARG A 88 4.66 14.70 6.20
C ARG A 88 3.15 14.62 6.06
N ARG A 89 2.60 13.44 5.70
CA ARG A 89 1.17 13.22 5.57
C ARG A 89 0.41 13.60 6.83
N ASP A 90 0.82 13.04 7.95
CA ASP A 90 0.12 13.24 9.22
C ASP A 90 0.22 14.69 9.68
N LYS A 91 1.36 15.36 9.42
CA LYS A 91 1.54 16.79 9.67
C LYS A 91 0.62 17.67 8.83
N VAL A 92 0.43 17.32 7.55
CA VAL A 92 -0.51 18.04 6.68
C VAL A 92 -1.95 17.87 7.17
N TYR A 93 -2.35 16.65 7.56
CA TYR A 93 -3.67 16.42 8.14
C TYR A 93 -3.84 17.16 9.47
N ASN A 94 -2.86 17.10 10.37
CA ASN A 94 -2.91 17.85 11.62
C ASN A 94 -3.08 19.36 11.37
N ALA A 95 -2.30 19.94 10.47
CA ALA A 95 -2.41 21.35 10.12
C ALA A 95 -3.79 21.68 9.52
N LYS A 96 -4.32 20.82 8.66
CA LYS A 96 -5.65 20.96 8.05
C LYS A 96 -6.76 20.92 9.10
N ASP A 97 -6.70 19.99 10.03
CA ASP A 97 -7.69 19.84 11.10
C ASP A 97 -7.70 21.06 12.03
N HIS A 98 -6.56 21.76 12.14
CA HIS A 98 -6.45 23.04 12.87
C HIS A 98 -6.74 24.28 11.97
N GLY A 99 -7.21 24.07 10.74
CA GLY A 99 -7.72 25.12 9.88
C GLY A 99 -6.68 25.85 9.03
N ALA A 100 -5.48 25.28 8.84
CA ALA A 100 -4.48 25.78 7.89
C ALA A 100 -5.03 25.82 6.46
N VAL A 101 -4.57 26.78 5.68
CA VAL A 101 -4.87 26.87 4.23
C VAL A 101 -3.73 26.34 3.35
N ALA A 102 -2.53 26.23 3.90
CA ALA A 102 -1.37 25.62 3.26
C ALA A 102 -0.31 25.23 4.30
N VAL A 103 0.66 24.41 3.90
CA VAL A 103 1.80 24.04 4.72
C VAL A 103 3.10 24.31 4.00
N LEU A 104 4.02 25.00 4.67
CA LEU A 104 5.41 25.17 4.26
C LEU A 104 6.31 24.31 5.15
N PHE A 105 7.11 23.45 4.54
CA PHE A 105 8.08 22.64 5.25
C PHE A 105 9.48 23.21 5.10
N VAL A 106 10.26 23.08 6.14
CA VAL A 106 11.67 23.47 6.18
C VAL A 106 12.47 22.27 6.65
N SER A 107 13.57 21.95 5.97
CA SER A 107 14.47 20.90 6.44
C SER A 107 14.96 21.21 7.86
N PRO A 108 15.03 20.21 8.76
CA PRO A 108 15.65 20.38 10.04
C PRO A 108 17.10 20.79 9.84
N ARG A 109 17.75 21.34 10.90
CA ARG A 109 19.11 21.86 10.80
C ARG A 109 20.01 20.87 10.09
N PRO A 110 20.59 21.25 8.94
CA PRO A 110 21.60 20.41 8.31
C PRO A 110 22.81 20.31 9.25
N ASP A 111 23.55 19.22 9.13
CA ASP A 111 24.93 19.20 9.55
C ASP A 111 25.66 20.40 8.94
N PRO A 112 26.63 21.00 9.59
CA PRO A 112 27.42 22.12 9.02
C PRO A 112 27.89 21.89 7.59
N ASP A 113 28.09 20.64 7.20
CA ASP A 113 28.54 20.23 5.88
C ASP A 113 27.43 19.91 4.87
N GLN A 114 26.15 19.92 5.29
CA GLN A 114 25.03 19.63 4.41
C GLN A 114 24.52 20.91 3.75
N LYS A 115 24.39 20.89 2.40
CA LYS A 115 23.81 21.98 1.64
C LYS A 115 22.32 22.15 1.95
N ASP A 116 21.84 23.39 1.97
CA ASP A 116 20.42 23.75 2.07
C ASP A 116 19.72 23.47 0.71
N GLU A 117 19.35 22.20 0.52
CA GLU A 117 18.74 21.73 -0.73
C GLU A 117 17.23 21.54 -0.56
N LEU A 118 16.49 21.81 -1.62
CA LEU A 118 15.07 21.51 -1.69
C LEU A 118 14.86 20.01 -1.86
N ALA A 119 13.76 19.49 -1.31
CA ALA A 119 13.36 18.12 -1.54
C ALA A 119 13.19 17.85 -3.04
N PRO A 120 13.61 16.69 -3.56
CA PRO A 120 13.37 16.33 -4.95
C PRO A 120 11.87 16.24 -5.22
N PHE A 121 11.45 16.66 -6.41
CA PHE A 121 10.09 16.42 -6.87
C PHE A 121 10.00 15.02 -7.47
N GLU A 122 9.19 14.19 -6.84
CA GLU A 122 8.89 12.84 -7.31
C GLU A 122 7.52 12.89 -8.00
N GLY A 123 7.53 12.87 -9.33
CA GLY A 123 6.31 13.05 -10.15
C GLY A 123 5.36 11.85 -10.23
N ASP A 124 5.44 10.93 -9.29
CA ASP A 124 4.59 9.74 -9.24
C ASP A 124 3.17 10.05 -8.72
N ASN A 125 2.30 9.04 -8.77
CA ASN A 125 0.91 9.08 -8.35
C ASN A 125 0.77 9.19 -6.81
N ALA A 126 1.42 10.19 -6.21
CA ALA A 126 1.23 10.45 -4.79
C ALA A 126 -0.22 10.88 -4.55
N ASP A 127 -0.84 10.28 -3.53
CA ASP A 127 -2.14 10.73 -3.05
C ASP A 127 -2.08 12.19 -2.64
N GLU A 128 -3.12 12.95 -2.98
CA GLU A 128 -3.24 14.33 -2.54
C GLU A 128 -3.63 14.37 -1.06
N TYR A 129 -2.88 15.13 -0.25
CA TYR A 129 -3.21 15.27 1.18
C TYR A 129 -4.23 16.38 1.46
N GLY A 130 -4.87 16.89 0.41
CA GLY A 130 -6.04 17.77 0.51
C GLY A 130 -5.76 19.22 0.85
N MET A 131 -4.49 19.67 0.73
CA MET A 131 -4.12 21.10 0.81
C MET A 131 -2.78 21.37 0.10
N PRO A 132 -2.49 22.64 -0.29
CA PRO A 132 -1.20 23.05 -0.80
C PRO A 132 -0.08 22.79 0.22
N ALA A 133 1.01 22.14 -0.24
CA ALA A 133 2.18 21.86 0.58
C ALA A 133 3.46 22.07 -0.23
N MET A 134 4.39 22.86 0.30
CA MET A 134 5.64 23.22 -0.36
C MET A 134 6.82 23.04 0.59
N HIS A 135 7.98 22.73 0.04
CA HIS A 135 9.26 22.82 0.73
C HIS A 135 9.92 24.16 0.41
N ILE A 136 10.41 24.85 1.41
CA ILE A 136 11.20 26.08 1.28
C ILE A 136 12.60 25.89 1.84
N LYS A 137 13.58 26.58 1.29
CA LYS A 137 14.95 26.57 1.81
C LYS A 137 15.00 27.14 3.22
N ARG A 138 15.90 26.60 4.04
CA ARG A 138 16.11 27.05 5.40
C ARG A 138 16.56 28.50 5.49
N ASP A 139 17.36 28.96 4.54
CA ASP A 139 17.79 30.36 4.47
C ASP A 139 16.62 31.33 4.29
N ILE A 140 15.56 30.90 3.55
CA ILE A 140 14.32 31.67 3.43
C ILE A 140 13.57 31.68 4.75
N ALA A 141 13.44 30.51 5.39
CA ALA A 141 12.82 30.43 6.71
C ALA A 141 13.57 31.28 7.75
N ARG A 142 14.91 31.30 7.74
CA ARG A 142 15.72 32.15 8.63
C ARG A 142 15.33 33.62 8.47
N LYS A 143 15.24 34.13 7.24
CA LYS A 143 14.78 35.50 6.97
C LYS A 143 13.34 35.76 7.47
N VAL A 144 12.48 34.76 7.36
CA VAL A 144 11.10 34.84 7.90
C VAL A 144 11.13 35.01 9.42
N PHE A 145 11.95 34.23 10.14
CA PHE A 145 12.09 34.33 11.58
C PHE A 145 12.71 35.67 12.04
N GLU A 146 13.75 36.11 11.37
CA GLU A 146 14.39 37.42 11.62
C GLU A 146 13.39 38.56 11.44
N THR A 147 12.63 38.52 10.36
CA THR A 147 11.62 39.54 10.06
C THR A 147 10.46 39.53 11.06
N ALA A 148 10.07 38.35 11.52
CA ALA A 148 9.04 38.19 12.54
C ALA A 148 9.50 38.66 13.93
N GLY A 149 10.80 38.88 14.13
CA GLY A 149 11.38 39.12 15.44
C GLY A 149 11.34 37.89 16.34
N ALA A 150 11.26 36.69 15.74
CA ALA A 150 11.08 35.42 16.42
C ALA A 150 12.40 34.73 16.83
N GLY A 151 13.52 35.45 16.69
CA GLY A 151 14.84 34.93 17.08
C GLY A 151 15.50 34.06 16.00
N ASN A 152 16.46 33.26 16.44
CA ASN A 152 17.24 32.41 15.55
C ASN A 152 16.55 31.05 15.38
N ILE A 153 16.26 30.67 14.14
CA ILE A 153 15.59 29.39 13.81
C ILE A 153 16.41 28.17 14.30
N ASP A 154 17.75 28.27 14.37
CA ASP A 154 18.61 27.17 14.80
C ASP A 154 18.56 26.98 16.31
N GLU A 155 18.49 28.07 17.08
CA GLU A 155 18.32 28.04 18.53
C GLU A 155 16.92 27.52 18.90
N LEU A 156 15.90 27.93 18.16
CA LEU A 156 14.54 27.49 18.35
C LEU A 156 14.39 25.99 18.09
N GLN A 157 14.99 25.50 17.01
CA GLN A 157 15.00 24.06 16.73
C GLN A 157 15.66 23.27 17.85
N LYS A 158 16.79 23.76 18.38
CA LYS A 158 17.47 23.12 19.51
C LYS A 158 16.56 23.06 20.75
N LEU A 159 15.81 24.12 21.05
CA LEU A 159 14.88 24.15 22.15
C LEU A 159 13.77 23.11 21.97
N ILE A 160 13.25 22.94 20.75
CA ILE A 160 12.22 21.94 20.44
C ILE A 160 12.81 20.54 20.53
N ASP A 161 14.03 20.32 20.03
CA ASP A 161 14.74 19.04 20.14
C ASP A 161 14.99 18.62 21.62
N GLU A 162 15.05 19.58 22.53
CA GLU A 162 15.17 19.37 23.98
C GLU A 162 13.80 19.20 24.68
N GLY A 163 12.71 19.12 23.92
CA GLY A 163 11.35 18.86 24.42
C GLY A 163 10.51 20.10 24.67
N GLY A 164 10.97 21.28 24.26
CA GLY A 164 10.18 22.51 24.29
C GLY A 164 9.08 22.49 23.23
N ILE A 165 7.92 23.09 23.54
CA ILE A 165 6.88 23.38 22.54
C ILE A 165 6.97 24.87 22.25
N THR A 166 7.19 25.22 20.97
CA THR A 166 7.23 26.62 20.55
C THR A 166 6.45 26.77 19.26
N SER A 167 5.33 27.47 19.37
CA SER A 167 4.51 27.83 18.22
C SER A 167 4.16 29.29 18.31
N ALA A 168 4.19 30.01 17.19
CA ALA A 168 3.98 31.44 17.17
C ALA A 168 3.34 31.92 15.86
N LEU A 169 2.37 32.84 15.97
CA LEU A 169 1.84 33.59 14.83
C LEU A 169 2.79 34.75 14.47
N PHE A 170 3.31 34.75 13.25
CA PHE A 170 4.14 35.84 12.72
C PHE A 170 3.24 36.95 12.12
N LYS A 171 2.77 37.84 12.97
CA LYS A 171 1.74 38.86 12.65
C LYS A 171 2.09 39.76 11.46
N ASN A 172 3.38 39.98 11.20
CA ASN A 172 3.93 40.85 10.19
C ASN A 172 4.48 40.11 8.94
N VAL A 173 4.26 38.80 8.85
CA VAL A 173 4.73 37.98 7.72
C VAL A 173 3.54 37.39 6.99
N GLU A 174 3.13 38.09 5.92
CA GLU A 174 2.13 37.59 4.98
C GLU A 174 2.78 36.69 3.94
N VAL A 175 2.05 35.64 3.55
CA VAL A 175 2.45 34.70 2.54
C VAL A 175 1.27 34.42 1.61
N SER A 176 1.56 34.32 0.34
CA SER A 176 0.62 33.87 -0.69
C SER A 176 1.31 32.92 -1.66
N GLY A 177 0.55 32.03 -2.23
CA GLY A 177 1.11 31.11 -3.21
C GLY A 177 0.05 30.39 -4.03
N GLU A 178 0.54 29.70 -5.04
CA GLU A 178 -0.26 28.87 -5.91
C GLU A 178 0.50 27.59 -6.24
N VAL A 179 -0.18 26.46 -6.10
CA VAL A 179 0.30 25.16 -6.55
C VAL A 179 -0.50 24.74 -7.76
N ARG A 180 0.19 24.40 -8.83
CA ARG A 180 -0.38 23.81 -10.05
C ARG A 180 0.46 22.65 -10.52
N PHE A 181 -0.21 21.57 -10.88
CA PHE A 181 0.40 20.42 -11.54
C PHE A 181 -0.22 20.23 -12.91
N GLU A 182 0.58 19.85 -13.86
CA GLU A 182 0.10 19.30 -15.10
C GLU A 182 -0.07 17.78 -14.90
N LYS A 183 -1.29 17.29 -15.13
CA LYS A 183 -1.55 15.84 -15.13
C LYS A 183 -1.06 15.28 -16.45
N VAL A 184 0.00 14.51 -16.41
CA VAL A 184 0.45 13.74 -17.57
C VAL A 184 -0.35 12.45 -17.58
N SER A 185 -1.37 12.40 -18.44
CA SER A 185 -2.11 11.18 -18.72
C SER A 185 -1.52 10.49 -19.95
N ALA A 186 -1.08 9.26 -19.80
CA ALA A 186 -0.74 8.41 -20.94
C ALA A 186 -1.94 7.52 -21.24
N PRO A 187 -2.43 7.44 -22.48
CA PRO A 187 -3.49 6.51 -22.83
C PRO A 187 -2.99 5.08 -22.68
N THR A 188 -3.73 4.30 -21.92
CA THR A 188 -3.49 2.85 -21.80
C THR A 188 -4.79 2.11 -22.13
N ARG A 189 -4.77 0.79 -22.21
CA ARG A 189 -5.92 -0.01 -22.64
C ARG A 189 -5.98 -1.32 -21.87
N ASN A 190 -7.19 -1.72 -21.50
CA ASN A 190 -7.43 -3.13 -21.22
C ASN A 190 -7.45 -3.90 -22.55
N VAL A 191 -6.90 -5.11 -22.56
CA VAL A 191 -6.93 -5.99 -23.73
C VAL A 191 -7.93 -7.10 -23.47
N LEU A 192 -8.87 -7.27 -24.39
CA LEU A 192 -9.96 -8.21 -24.23
C LEU A 192 -9.98 -9.25 -25.35
N GLY A 193 -10.21 -10.50 -24.96
CA GLY A 193 -10.46 -11.63 -25.87
C GLY A 193 -11.73 -12.37 -25.45
N VAL A 194 -12.51 -12.85 -26.43
CA VAL A 194 -13.78 -13.53 -26.14
C VAL A 194 -13.84 -14.89 -26.81
N ARG A 195 -14.14 -15.92 -26.04
CA ARG A 195 -14.63 -17.20 -26.52
C ARG A 195 -16.16 -17.22 -26.41
N ARG A 196 -16.86 -17.08 -27.50
CA ARG A 196 -18.33 -17.11 -27.50
C ARG A 196 -18.84 -18.48 -27.08
N GLY A 197 -19.80 -18.46 -26.18
CA GLY A 197 -20.59 -19.63 -25.80
C GLY A 197 -21.57 -20.06 -26.87
N GLU A 198 -22.34 -21.09 -26.57
CA GLU A 198 -23.42 -21.57 -27.44
C GLU A 198 -24.72 -21.88 -26.65
N GLY A 199 -25.84 -21.78 -27.32
CA GLY A 199 -27.17 -22.00 -26.72
C GLY A 199 -27.69 -20.79 -25.93
N PRO A 200 -28.69 -20.98 -25.05
CA PRO A 200 -29.44 -19.88 -24.43
C PRO A 200 -28.62 -19.08 -23.40
N LEU A 201 -27.49 -19.59 -22.91
CA LEU A 201 -26.64 -18.92 -21.93
C LEU A 201 -25.45 -18.19 -22.58
N ALA A 202 -25.36 -18.15 -23.91
CA ALA A 202 -24.21 -17.58 -24.61
C ALA A 202 -23.98 -16.07 -24.36
N ASP A 203 -25.03 -15.35 -23.93
CA ASP A 203 -24.96 -13.93 -23.56
C ASP A 203 -24.57 -13.66 -22.09
N GLU A 204 -24.38 -14.72 -21.31
CA GLU A 204 -23.77 -14.63 -19.98
C GLU A 204 -22.26 -14.88 -20.05
N PHE A 205 -21.51 -14.30 -19.10
CA PHE A 205 -20.06 -14.31 -19.17
C PHE A 205 -19.42 -14.83 -17.88
N VAL A 206 -18.40 -15.65 -18.06
CA VAL A 206 -17.34 -15.91 -17.09
C VAL A 206 -16.16 -15.02 -17.47
N VAL A 207 -15.70 -14.16 -16.57
CA VAL A 207 -14.55 -13.28 -16.79
C VAL A 207 -13.31 -13.93 -16.17
N ILE A 208 -12.21 -13.98 -16.92
CA ILE A 208 -10.88 -14.38 -16.41
C ILE A 208 -9.96 -13.20 -16.62
N GLY A 209 -9.28 -12.76 -15.55
CA GLY A 209 -8.46 -11.56 -15.57
C GLY A 209 -7.07 -11.75 -14.97
N ALA A 210 -6.15 -10.91 -15.43
CA ALA A 210 -4.84 -10.67 -14.86
C ALA A 210 -4.39 -9.26 -15.27
N HIS A 211 -3.63 -8.54 -14.45
CA HIS A 211 -3.06 -7.27 -14.91
C HIS A 211 -1.74 -7.48 -15.64
N TYR A 212 -1.42 -6.58 -16.58
CA TYR A 212 -0.23 -6.69 -17.41
C TYR A 212 0.76 -5.53 -17.20
N ASP A 213 0.41 -4.55 -16.41
CA ASP A 213 1.32 -3.49 -15.98
C ASP A 213 2.12 -3.93 -14.74
N HIS A 214 3.23 -3.27 -14.52
CA HIS A 214 4.00 -3.35 -13.27
C HIS A 214 4.69 -2.00 -13.02
N LEU A 215 5.54 -1.91 -12.00
CA LEU A 215 6.13 -0.66 -11.52
C LEU A 215 7.06 0.04 -12.52
N GLY A 216 7.58 -0.67 -13.52
CA GLY A 216 8.45 -0.11 -14.55
C GLY A 216 9.82 0.31 -14.01
N VAL A 217 10.33 1.45 -14.49
CA VAL A 217 11.63 1.97 -14.05
C VAL A 217 11.44 2.86 -12.84
N ARG A 218 12.03 2.46 -11.71
CA ARG A 218 12.02 3.25 -10.48
C ARG A 218 13.43 3.54 -9.98
N ARG A 219 13.58 4.67 -9.28
CA ARG A 219 14.79 4.98 -8.54
C ARG A 219 14.57 4.61 -7.09
N PRO A 220 15.14 3.51 -6.59
CA PRO A 220 15.07 3.20 -5.18
C PRO A 220 15.71 4.33 -4.38
N MET A 221 14.94 4.94 -3.51
CA MET A 221 15.45 5.89 -2.54
C MET A 221 15.68 5.16 -1.23
N MET A 222 16.93 4.90 -0.92
CA MET A 222 17.30 4.34 0.38
C MET A 222 17.46 5.46 1.38
N ARG A 223 16.58 5.49 2.36
CA ARG A 223 16.72 6.36 3.53
C ARG A 223 17.47 5.56 4.59
N ARG A 224 18.71 5.90 4.84
CA ARG A 224 19.53 5.27 5.89
C ARG A 224 19.96 6.32 6.88
N PHE A 225 19.91 5.98 8.16
CA PHE A 225 20.57 6.77 9.17
C PHE A 225 22.03 6.29 9.25
N LYS A 226 22.97 7.14 8.85
CA LYS A 226 24.40 6.96 9.12
C LYS A 226 24.79 7.96 10.20
N GLU A 227 25.28 7.48 11.32
CA GLU A 227 25.77 8.31 12.44
C GLU A 227 24.71 9.32 12.95
N GLY A 228 23.45 8.90 13.05
CA GLY A 228 22.33 9.75 13.49
C GLY A 228 21.81 10.74 12.44
N LYS A 229 22.25 10.62 11.19
CA LYS A 229 21.85 11.47 10.06
C LYS A 229 20.98 10.69 9.08
N LEU A 230 19.87 11.30 8.65
CA LEU A 230 19.09 10.78 7.53
C LEU A 230 19.85 11.04 6.24
N VAL A 231 20.46 10.01 5.68
CA VAL A 231 21.08 10.04 4.36
C VAL A 231 20.07 9.48 3.36
N VAL A 232 19.65 10.31 2.42
CA VAL A 232 18.83 9.86 1.29
C VAL A 232 19.78 9.55 0.15
N GLU A 233 20.06 8.27 -0.05
CA GLU A 233 20.85 7.81 -1.18
C GLU A 233 19.89 7.42 -2.30
N SER A 234 19.93 8.14 -3.43
CA SER A 234 19.26 7.72 -4.66
C SER A 234 20.18 6.75 -5.37
N SER A 235 19.73 5.53 -5.57
CA SER A 235 20.46 4.60 -6.46
C SER A 235 20.11 4.87 -7.93
N ASP A 236 20.88 4.27 -8.83
CA ASP A 236 20.56 4.31 -10.26
C ASP A 236 19.15 3.75 -10.52
N PRO A 237 18.48 4.23 -11.59
CA PRO A 237 17.18 3.69 -11.97
C PRO A 237 17.27 2.19 -12.18
N GLN A 238 16.36 1.44 -11.57
CA GLN A 238 16.26 -0.02 -11.71
C GLN A 238 14.94 -0.39 -12.38
N ILE A 239 14.98 -1.40 -13.24
CA ILE A 239 13.79 -1.97 -13.85
C ILE A 239 13.17 -2.94 -12.85
N HIS A 240 11.89 -2.75 -12.56
CA HIS A 240 11.08 -3.73 -11.84
C HIS A 240 10.39 -4.58 -12.88
N ASN A 241 10.85 -5.82 -13.04
CA ASN A 241 10.44 -6.70 -14.14
C ASN A 241 9.02 -7.23 -13.98
N GLY A 242 8.57 -7.50 -12.73
CA GLY A 242 7.23 -8.01 -12.47
C GLY A 242 6.98 -9.38 -13.09
N ALA A 243 7.93 -10.30 -12.95
CA ALA A 243 7.80 -11.63 -13.56
C ALA A 243 6.68 -12.45 -12.89
N ASP A 244 6.60 -12.41 -11.56
CA ASP A 244 5.45 -13.00 -10.86
C ASP A 244 4.30 -12.01 -10.75
N ASP A 245 4.59 -10.77 -10.48
CA ASP A 245 3.65 -9.66 -10.36
C ASP A 245 3.68 -8.71 -11.59
N ASN A 246 2.89 -8.93 -12.73
CA ASN A 246 1.98 -10.07 -12.86
C ASN A 246 2.11 -10.70 -14.27
N ALA A 247 3.35 -10.84 -14.80
CA ALA A 247 3.54 -11.56 -16.06
C ALA A 247 3.15 -13.05 -15.92
N SER A 248 3.24 -13.63 -14.71
CA SER A 248 2.79 -15.01 -14.43
C SER A 248 1.30 -15.16 -14.67
N GLY A 249 0.47 -14.25 -14.14
CA GLY A 249 -0.98 -14.26 -14.35
C GLY A 249 -1.37 -14.05 -15.81
N VAL A 250 -0.68 -13.12 -16.52
CA VAL A 250 -0.91 -12.90 -17.95
C VAL A 250 -0.54 -14.14 -18.77
N SER A 251 0.56 -14.82 -18.44
CA SER A 251 0.94 -16.08 -19.09
C SER A 251 -0.13 -17.14 -18.89
N GLY A 252 -0.62 -17.31 -17.67
CA GLY A 252 -1.76 -18.19 -17.36
C GLY A 252 -3.01 -17.84 -18.17
N LEU A 253 -3.35 -16.54 -18.25
CA LEU A 253 -4.50 -16.06 -19.03
C LEU A 253 -4.40 -16.46 -20.51
N ILE A 254 -3.22 -16.31 -21.11
CA ILE A 254 -2.97 -16.70 -22.51
C ILE A 254 -3.11 -18.21 -22.71
N GLU A 255 -2.54 -19.02 -21.82
CA GLU A 255 -2.63 -20.48 -21.93
C GLU A 255 -4.08 -20.96 -21.74
N ILE A 256 -4.82 -20.40 -20.78
CA ILE A 256 -6.24 -20.71 -20.59
C ILE A 256 -7.06 -20.32 -21.84
N ALA A 257 -6.76 -19.16 -22.45
CA ALA A 257 -7.42 -18.77 -23.69
C ALA A 257 -7.18 -19.75 -24.84
N LYS A 258 -5.95 -20.30 -24.96
CA LYS A 258 -5.64 -21.36 -25.91
C LYS A 258 -6.41 -22.65 -25.62
N MET A 259 -6.55 -23.04 -24.36
CA MET A 259 -7.33 -24.22 -23.97
C MET A 259 -8.80 -24.06 -24.36
N PHE A 260 -9.39 -22.88 -24.15
CA PHE A 260 -10.76 -22.58 -24.56
C PHE A 260 -10.96 -22.44 -26.10
N ALA A 261 -9.88 -22.27 -26.85
CA ALA A 261 -9.99 -22.20 -28.32
C ALA A 261 -10.46 -23.52 -28.94
N SER A 262 -10.19 -24.65 -28.27
CA SER A 262 -10.60 -25.98 -28.72
C SER A 262 -12.08 -26.27 -28.43
N PRO A 263 -12.78 -27.10 -29.26
CA PRO A 263 -14.13 -27.56 -28.96
C PRO A 263 -14.15 -28.53 -27.76
N PRO A 264 -15.31 -28.68 -27.08
CA PRO A 264 -16.57 -28.02 -27.37
C PRO A 264 -16.63 -26.56 -26.90
N ARG A 265 -17.59 -25.79 -27.44
CA ARG A 265 -17.88 -24.45 -26.90
C ARG A 265 -18.56 -24.58 -25.55
N PRO A 266 -18.26 -23.68 -24.60
CA PRO A 266 -19.00 -23.63 -23.34
C PRO A 266 -20.42 -23.08 -23.55
N LYS A 267 -21.32 -23.30 -22.59
CA LYS A 267 -22.67 -22.70 -22.62
C LYS A 267 -22.60 -21.18 -22.49
N ARG A 268 -21.83 -20.65 -21.53
CA ARG A 268 -21.57 -19.22 -21.36
C ARG A 268 -20.35 -18.78 -22.13
N SER A 269 -20.35 -17.54 -22.57
CA SER A 269 -19.14 -16.92 -23.12
C SER A 269 -18.05 -16.78 -22.06
N VAL A 270 -16.79 -16.95 -22.45
CA VAL A 270 -15.64 -16.69 -21.59
C VAL A 270 -14.93 -15.44 -22.09
N LEU A 271 -14.79 -14.44 -21.23
CA LEU A 271 -14.11 -13.19 -21.52
C LEU A 271 -12.78 -13.17 -20.79
N PHE A 272 -11.71 -13.03 -21.55
CA PHE A 272 -10.33 -12.86 -21.06
C PHE A 272 -10.02 -11.37 -21.02
N VAL A 273 -9.50 -10.87 -19.90
CA VAL A 273 -9.16 -9.46 -19.75
C VAL A 273 -7.76 -9.33 -19.17
N ALA A 274 -6.85 -8.76 -19.96
CA ALA A 274 -5.59 -8.25 -19.42
C ALA A 274 -5.83 -6.79 -18.99
N PHE A 275 -5.86 -6.54 -17.67
CA PHE A 275 -6.08 -5.22 -17.09
C PHE A 275 -4.81 -4.40 -17.14
N THR A 276 -4.96 -3.09 -17.26
CA THR A 276 -3.88 -2.11 -17.17
C THR A 276 -3.98 -1.31 -15.89
N ALA A 277 -2.88 -0.71 -15.48
CA ALA A 277 -2.82 0.27 -14.39
C ALA A 277 -3.44 -0.25 -13.07
N GLU A 278 -3.23 -1.53 -12.78
CA GLU A 278 -3.55 -2.15 -11.50
C GLU A 278 -2.72 -1.53 -10.39
N GLU A 279 -1.41 -1.44 -10.61
CA GLU A 279 -0.38 -0.90 -9.71
C GLU A 279 -0.59 0.59 -9.34
N THR A 280 -1.43 1.26 -10.07
CA THR A 280 -1.81 2.65 -9.84
C THR A 280 -3.22 2.78 -9.23
N GLY A 281 -3.70 1.73 -8.58
CA GLY A 281 -4.95 1.68 -7.87
C GLY A 281 -6.12 1.14 -8.68
N LEU A 282 -5.94 0.00 -9.35
CA LEU A 282 -6.99 -0.76 -10.04
C LEU A 282 -7.69 0.05 -11.17
N GLN A 283 -6.97 0.96 -11.84
CA GLN A 283 -7.61 1.90 -12.79
C GLN A 283 -8.24 1.15 -13.98
N GLY A 284 -7.58 0.09 -14.47
CA GLY A 284 -8.07 -0.69 -15.59
C GLY A 284 -9.36 -1.43 -15.28
N SER A 285 -9.41 -2.14 -14.17
CA SER A 285 -10.63 -2.85 -13.74
C SER A 285 -11.75 -1.91 -13.33
N LYS A 286 -11.45 -0.76 -12.69
CA LYS A 286 -12.43 0.30 -12.42
C LYS A 286 -13.05 0.84 -13.72
N TYR A 287 -12.19 1.16 -14.70
CA TYR A 287 -12.67 1.62 -16.00
C TYR A 287 -13.53 0.56 -16.70
N TYR A 288 -13.09 -0.71 -16.66
CA TYR A 288 -13.88 -1.81 -17.19
C TYR A 288 -15.27 -1.92 -16.51
N ALA A 289 -15.32 -1.80 -15.18
CA ALA A 289 -16.59 -1.87 -14.45
C ALA A 289 -17.54 -0.71 -14.74
N GLU A 290 -17.02 0.44 -15.14
CA GLU A 290 -17.80 1.62 -15.56
C GLU A 290 -18.19 1.56 -17.04
N HIS A 291 -17.38 0.90 -17.89
CA HIS A 291 -17.56 0.78 -19.34
C HIS A 291 -17.41 -0.70 -19.77
N PRO A 292 -18.25 -1.61 -19.27
CA PRO A 292 -18.03 -3.03 -19.46
C PRO A 292 -18.36 -3.47 -20.90
N PHE A 293 -17.48 -4.29 -21.47
CA PHE A 293 -17.76 -5.01 -22.73
C PHE A 293 -18.89 -6.02 -22.54
N ALA A 294 -18.83 -6.79 -21.45
CA ALA A 294 -19.92 -7.65 -21.00
C ALA A 294 -20.63 -6.95 -19.83
N PRO A 295 -21.92 -6.63 -19.92
CA PRO A 295 -22.68 -6.03 -18.83
C PRO A 295 -22.46 -6.77 -17.51
N LEU A 296 -22.25 -6.05 -16.40
CA LEU A 296 -21.93 -6.69 -15.12
C LEU A 296 -23.08 -7.57 -14.60
N ASP A 297 -24.32 -7.25 -14.91
CA ASP A 297 -25.50 -8.08 -14.62
C ASP A 297 -25.54 -9.38 -15.43
N ARG A 298 -24.77 -9.47 -16.52
CA ARG A 298 -24.55 -10.69 -17.31
C ARG A 298 -23.24 -11.39 -16.99
N THR A 299 -22.39 -10.80 -16.16
CA THR A 299 -21.18 -11.43 -15.66
C THR A 299 -21.51 -12.30 -14.47
N THR A 300 -21.35 -13.62 -14.62
CA THR A 300 -21.75 -14.59 -13.59
C THR A 300 -20.68 -14.82 -12.54
N VAL A 301 -19.41 -14.67 -12.92
CA VAL A 301 -18.25 -14.82 -12.05
C VAL A 301 -17.02 -14.14 -12.67
N MET A 302 -16.11 -13.67 -11.82
CA MET A 302 -14.77 -13.21 -12.21
C MET A 302 -13.70 -14.05 -11.51
N LEU A 303 -12.75 -14.58 -12.30
CA LEU A 303 -11.59 -15.33 -11.84
C LEU A 303 -10.35 -14.50 -12.10
N ASN A 304 -9.64 -14.11 -11.05
CA ASN A 304 -8.43 -13.30 -11.14
C ASN A 304 -7.18 -14.13 -10.87
N MET A 305 -6.14 -13.91 -11.66
CA MET A 305 -4.81 -14.46 -11.42
C MET A 305 -3.84 -13.32 -11.19
N ASP A 306 -3.19 -13.34 -10.04
CA ASP A 306 -2.18 -12.36 -9.71
C ASP A 306 -1.14 -13.00 -8.79
N MET A 307 0.13 -12.98 -9.24
CA MET A 307 1.23 -13.70 -8.61
C MET A 307 0.97 -15.22 -8.49
N VAL A 308 0.95 -15.90 -9.62
CA VAL A 308 0.69 -17.35 -9.72
C VAL A 308 1.93 -18.17 -10.13
N GLY A 309 3.09 -17.52 -10.24
CA GLY A 309 4.32 -18.12 -10.75
C GLY A 309 5.37 -18.48 -9.69
N ARG A 310 5.14 -18.21 -8.41
CA ARG A 310 6.12 -18.47 -7.34
C ARG A 310 5.65 -19.53 -6.34
N LEU A 311 4.78 -20.44 -6.78
CA LEU A 311 4.39 -21.59 -5.96
C LEU A 311 5.63 -22.36 -5.50
N GLY A 312 5.75 -22.60 -4.20
CA GLY A 312 6.85 -23.38 -3.64
C GLY A 312 6.93 -24.78 -4.28
N ARG A 313 8.14 -25.30 -4.52
CA ARG A 313 8.31 -26.61 -5.22
C ARG A 313 7.65 -27.78 -4.48
N ASP A 314 7.61 -27.68 -3.15
CA ASP A 314 6.98 -28.70 -2.30
C ASP A 314 5.56 -28.28 -1.86
N ALA A 315 5.02 -27.19 -2.40
CA ALA A 315 3.67 -26.76 -2.07
C ALA A 315 2.63 -27.69 -2.69
N ASP A 316 1.70 -28.16 -1.87
CA ASP A 316 0.62 -29.06 -2.26
C ASP A 316 -0.72 -28.32 -2.48
N ARG A 317 -0.71 -26.97 -2.39
CA ARG A 317 -1.91 -26.15 -2.41
C ARG A 317 -1.72 -24.77 -3.03
N VAL A 318 -2.81 -24.20 -3.53
CA VAL A 318 -2.92 -22.82 -4.00
C VAL A 318 -3.92 -22.05 -3.14
N THR A 319 -3.64 -20.79 -2.83
CA THR A 319 -4.57 -19.92 -2.12
C THR A 319 -5.62 -19.38 -3.08
N VAL A 320 -6.90 -19.46 -2.69
CA VAL A 320 -8.01 -18.91 -3.46
C VAL A 320 -8.89 -18.04 -2.55
N PHE A 321 -8.80 -16.73 -2.72
CA PHE A 321 -9.69 -15.79 -2.04
C PHE A 321 -11.05 -15.78 -2.72
N GLY A 322 -12.10 -15.54 -1.95
CA GLY A 322 -13.47 -15.58 -2.47
C GLY A 322 -14.02 -16.97 -2.75
N ALA A 323 -13.32 -18.04 -2.34
CA ALA A 323 -13.75 -19.43 -2.51
C ALA A 323 -15.12 -19.74 -1.87
N GLY A 324 -15.52 -18.98 -0.85
CA GLY A 324 -16.80 -19.09 -0.16
C GLY A 324 -17.88 -18.12 -0.64
N SER A 325 -17.61 -17.28 -1.63
CA SER A 325 -18.53 -16.20 -2.06
C SER A 325 -19.75 -16.68 -2.88
N ALA A 326 -19.77 -17.94 -3.30
CA ALA A 326 -20.94 -18.59 -3.87
C ALA A 326 -21.02 -20.06 -3.43
N LYS A 327 -22.24 -20.57 -3.36
CA LYS A 327 -22.53 -21.92 -2.84
C LYS A 327 -21.84 -23.04 -3.63
N GLU A 328 -21.77 -22.88 -4.93
CA GLU A 328 -21.23 -23.89 -5.86
C GLU A 328 -19.70 -23.90 -5.93
N PHE A 329 -19.03 -22.84 -5.44
CA PHE A 329 -17.58 -22.67 -5.60
C PHE A 329 -16.76 -23.76 -4.91
N GLY A 330 -17.16 -24.19 -3.72
CA GLY A 330 -16.43 -25.20 -2.98
C GLY A 330 -16.27 -26.52 -3.75
N GLU A 331 -17.37 -27.04 -4.29
CA GLU A 331 -17.38 -28.30 -5.06
C GLU A 331 -16.61 -28.16 -6.38
N VAL A 332 -16.83 -27.03 -7.08
CA VAL A 332 -16.12 -26.74 -8.34
C VAL A 332 -14.62 -26.65 -8.11
N LEU A 333 -14.18 -25.92 -7.10
CA LEU A 333 -12.75 -25.77 -6.77
C LEU A 333 -12.12 -27.07 -6.31
N GLU A 334 -12.82 -27.90 -5.51
CA GLU A 334 -12.32 -29.20 -5.10
C GLU A 334 -12.09 -30.13 -6.30
N SER A 335 -13.06 -30.14 -7.24
CA SER A 335 -12.93 -30.90 -8.48
C SER A 335 -11.78 -30.40 -9.35
N ALA A 336 -11.68 -29.08 -9.54
CA ALA A 336 -10.62 -28.46 -10.33
C ALA A 336 -9.22 -28.69 -9.69
N GLY A 337 -9.13 -28.62 -8.37
CA GLY A 337 -7.89 -28.90 -7.62
C GLY A 337 -7.40 -30.33 -7.80
N LYS A 338 -8.29 -31.31 -7.80
CA LYS A 338 -7.94 -32.73 -8.09
C LYS A 338 -7.38 -32.90 -9.49
N ILE A 339 -7.95 -32.20 -10.49
CA ILE A 339 -7.46 -32.27 -11.88
C ILE A 339 -6.12 -31.52 -12.01
N GLY A 340 -6.00 -30.35 -11.41
CA GLY A 340 -4.78 -29.54 -11.46
C GLY A 340 -3.67 -30.01 -10.51
N GLY A 341 -3.92 -31.02 -9.67
CA GLY A 341 -2.89 -31.62 -8.82
C GLY A 341 -2.55 -30.82 -7.55
N LEU A 342 -3.36 -29.82 -7.17
CA LEU A 342 -3.16 -29.02 -5.97
C LEU A 342 -4.45 -29.00 -5.12
N LYS A 343 -4.28 -28.93 -3.80
CA LYS A 343 -5.38 -28.63 -2.88
C LYS A 343 -5.72 -27.15 -2.94
N ILE A 344 -6.98 -26.83 -2.68
CA ILE A 344 -7.42 -25.45 -2.55
C ILE A 344 -7.32 -25.04 -1.08
N ALA A 345 -6.61 -23.96 -0.82
CA ALA A 345 -6.58 -23.31 0.48
C ALA A 345 -7.43 -22.03 0.40
N PRO A 346 -8.58 -21.96 1.10
CA PRO A 346 -9.37 -20.75 1.12
C PRO A 346 -8.57 -19.58 1.70
N GLY A 347 -8.57 -18.44 1.01
CA GLY A 347 -8.01 -17.19 1.54
C GLY A 347 -9.04 -16.49 2.43
N VAL A 348 -8.57 -15.78 3.44
CA VAL A 348 -9.40 -15.21 4.52
C VAL A 348 -10.07 -13.88 4.15
N ASP A 349 -9.69 -13.24 3.04
CA ASP A 349 -10.25 -11.94 2.62
C ASP A 349 -10.67 -11.97 1.15
N SER A 350 -11.99 -11.87 0.91
CA SER A 350 -12.55 -11.74 -0.45
C SER A 350 -12.49 -10.31 -0.98
N GLY A 351 -12.30 -9.32 -0.10
CA GLY A 351 -12.29 -7.88 -0.44
C GLY A 351 -11.04 -7.38 -1.15
N GLY A 352 -10.02 -8.17 -1.19
CA GLY A 352 -8.73 -8.20 -1.89
C GLY A 352 -8.12 -6.92 -2.44
N ARG A 353 -6.84 -7.02 -2.74
CA ARG A 353 -5.99 -5.89 -3.21
C ARG A 353 -5.70 -5.93 -4.71
N SER A 354 -6.37 -6.80 -5.49
CA SER A 354 -6.20 -6.93 -6.93
C SER A 354 -7.53 -6.71 -7.67
N ASP A 355 -7.55 -6.82 -8.99
CA ASP A 355 -8.64 -6.45 -9.88
C ASP A 355 -10.01 -7.09 -9.56
N HIS A 356 -10.04 -8.30 -8.98
CA HIS A 356 -11.28 -8.96 -8.54
C HIS A 356 -12.08 -8.12 -7.54
N ALA A 357 -11.40 -7.32 -6.71
CA ALA A 357 -12.03 -6.49 -5.70
C ALA A 357 -13.04 -5.48 -6.30
N VAL A 358 -12.79 -5.02 -7.52
CA VAL A 358 -13.72 -4.13 -8.23
C VAL A 358 -15.02 -4.84 -8.57
N PHE A 359 -14.96 -6.11 -8.98
CA PHE A 359 -16.11 -6.93 -9.32
C PHE A 359 -16.91 -7.31 -8.06
N VAL A 360 -16.22 -7.70 -6.99
CA VAL A 360 -16.84 -7.98 -5.68
C VAL A 360 -17.67 -6.77 -5.20
N ARG A 361 -17.10 -5.57 -5.23
CA ARG A 361 -17.80 -4.33 -4.86
C ARG A 361 -19.03 -4.03 -5.74
N ARG A 362 -19.09 -4.58 -6.93
CA ARG A 362 -20.25 -4.47 -7.87
C ARG A 362 -21.19 -5.67 -7.78
N GLY A 363 -21.02 -6.56 -6.80
CA GLY A 363 -21.89 -7.70 -6.54
C GLY A 363 -21.66 -8.90 -7.47
N VAL A 364 -20.56 -8.94 -8.21
CA VAL A 364 -20.18 -10.10 -9.03
C VAL A 364 -19.36 -11.07 -8.16
N PRO A 365 -19.79 -12.32 -7.97
CA PRO A 365 -19.00 -13.35 -7.29
C PRO A 365 -17.62 -13.47 -7.93
N SER A 366 -16.57 -13.45 -7.14
CA SER A 366 -15.20 -13.43 -7.70
C SER A 366 -14.27 -14.30 -6.88
N MET A 367 -13.31 -14.90 -7.57
CA MET A 367 -12.21 -15.65 -6.96
C MET A 367 -10.88 -15.08 -7.40
N HIS A 368 -9.91 -15.09 -6.50
CA HIS A 368 -8.54 -14.66 -6.79
C HIS A 368 -7.56 -15.76 -6.42
N PHE A 369 -6.80 -16.21 -7.40
CA PHE A 369 -5.80 -17.27 -7.29
C PHE A 369 -4.44 -16.66 -7.06
N PHE A 370 -3.71 -17.18 -6.07
CA PHE A 370 -2.48 -16.62 -5.55
C PHE A 370 -1.51 -17.71 -5.09
N SER A 371 -0.25 -17.64 -5.52
CA SER A 371 0.78 -18.64 -5.16
C SER A 371 1.49 -18.33 -3.83
N GLY A 372 1.29 -17.15 -3.26
CA GLY A 372 1.94 -16.68 -2.04
C GLY A 372 2.85 -15.48 -2.26
N ASN A 373 3.18 -14.77 -1.17
CA ASN A 373 4.13 -13.67 -1.20
C ASN A 373 5.57 -14.20 -1.25
N HIS A 374 6.47 -13.39 -1.81
CA HIS A 374 7.91 -13.67 -1.83
C HIS A 374 8.74 -12.41 -1.56
N ALA A 375 10.02 -12.61 -1.24
CA ALA A 375 10.92 -11.53 -0.84
C ALA A 375 11.18 -10.48 -1.94
N ASP A 376 10.93 -10.84 -3.20
CA ASP A 376 11.17 -9.99 -4.38
C ASP A 376 9.94 -9.18 -4.80
N TYR A 377 8.80 -9.33 -4.12
CA TYR A 377 7.56 -8.58 -4.40
C TYR A 377 7.83 -7.07 -4.43
N HIS A 378 7.40 -6.40 -5.50
CA HIS A 378 7.66 -4.97 -5.77
C HIS A 378 9.15 -4.58 -5.76
N LYS A 379 10.04 -5.51 -6.12
CA LYS A 379 11.49 -5.27 -6.21
C LYS A 379 12.04 -5.61 -7.58
N PRO A 380 13.22 -5.06 -7.94
CA PRO A 380 13.89 -5.40 -9.20
C PRO A 380 14.22 -6.89 -9.37
N GLY A 381 14.27 -7.65 -8.25
CA GLY A 381 14.57 -9.07 -8.23
C GLY A 381 13.40 -10.00 -8.59
N ASP A 382 12.22 -9.47 -8.91
CA ASP A 382 11.13 -10.31 -9.43
C ASP A 382 11.36 -10.68 -10.90
N ASP A 383 12.29 -11.62 -11.07
CA ASP A 383 12.85 -12.03 -12.36
C ASP A 383 12.26 -13.34 -12.87
N ALA A 384 12.17 -13.47 -14.19
CA ALA A 384 11.66 -14.65 -14.90
C ALA A 384 12.39 -15.96 -14.54
N GLY A 385 13.69 -15.89 -14.20
CA GLY A 385 14.48 -17.04 -13.79
C GLY A 385 14.05 -17.67 -12.46
N LEU A 386 13.22 -16.97 -11.68
CA LEU A 386 12.71 -17.43 -10.39
C LEU A 386 11.29 -18.03 -10.49
N ILE A 387 10.67 -17.98 -11.67
CA ILE A 387 9.32 -18.50 -11.87
C ILE A 387 9.32 -20.04 -11.85
N ASN A 388 8.43 -20.59 -11.06
CA ASN A 388 8.07 -22.02 -11.09
C ASN A 388 6.98 -22.24 -12.14
N SER A 389 7.38 -22.44 -13.38
CA SER A 389 6.44 -22.61 -14.51
C SER A 389 5.57 -23.88 -14.38
N GLU A 390 6.06 -24.95 -13.71
CA GLU A 390 5.29 -26.15 -13.45
C GLU A 390 4.16 -25.85 -12.44
N GLY A 391 4.48 -25.20 -11.32
CA GLY A 391 3.49 -24.73 -10.35
C GLY A 391 2.47 -23.77 -10.97
N GLY A 392 2.93 -22.84 -11.81
CA GLY A 392 2.04 -21.94 -12.55
C GLY A 392 1.10 -22.66 -13.51
N ALA A 393 1.57 -23.71 -14.19
CA ALA A 393 0.74 -24.54 -15.07
C ALA A 393 -0.33 -25.32 -14.29
N HIS A 394 -0.01 -25.82 -13.10
CA HIS A 394 -0.99 -26.44 -12.20
C HIS A 394 -2.11 -25.43 -11.83
N ILE A 395 -1.72 -24.22 -11.44
CA ILE A 395 -2.70 -23.18 -11.08
C ILE A 395 -3.54 -22.78 -12.31
N ALA A 396 -2.93 -22.56 -13.47
CA ALA A 396 -3.65 -22.24 -14.71
C ALA A 396 -4.65 -23.35 -15.09
N THR A 397 -4.28 -24.63 -14.87
CA THR A 397 -5.18 -25.77 -15.09
C THR A 397 -6.39 -25.70 -14.13
N ILE A 398 -6.17 -25.37 -12.85
CA ILE A 398 -7.26 -25.19 -11.87
C ILE A 398 -8.18 -24.06 -12.28
N VAL A 399 -7.64 -22.91 -12.69
CA VAL A 399 -8.45 -21.77 -13.16
C VAL A 399 -9.25 -22.14 -14.40
N TYR A 400 -8.64 -22.86 -15.36
CA TYR A 400 -9.33 -23.33 -16.56
C TYR A 400 -10.49 -24.28 -16.22
N GLU A 401 -10.28 -25.30 -15.40
CA GLU A 401 -11.30 -26.28 -15.03
C GLU A 401 -12.43 -25.60 -14.21
N THR A 402 -12.06 -24.67 -13.33
CA THR A 402 -13.02 -23.83 -12.59
C THR A 402 -13.87 -23.00 -13.55
N ALA A 403 -13.25 -22.28 -14.46
CA ALA A 403 -13.94 -21.46 -15.47
C ALA A 403 -14.84 -22.32 -16.38
N LYS A 404 -14.35 -23.46 -16.82
CA LYS A 404 -15.09 -24.40 -17.65
C LYS A 404 -16.31 -24.97 -16.94
N ALA A 405 -16.18 -25.36 -15.69
CA ALA A 405 -17.30 -25.85 -14.89
C ALA A 405 -18.38 -24.75 -14.73
N LEU A 406 -17.96 -23.53 -14.35
CA LEU A 406 -18.87 -22.40 -14.15
C LEU A 406 -19.50 -21.90 -15.46
N ALA A 407 -18.77 -21.96 -16.57
CA ALA A 407 -19.31 -21.62 -17.88
C ALA A 407 -20.37 -22.62 -18.39
N ASN A 408 -20.34 -23.86 -17.88
CA ASN A 408 -21.28 -24.92 -18.25
C ASN A 408 -22.38 -25.19 -17.20
N LEU A 409 -22.34 -24.49 -16.07
CA LEU A 409 -23.37 -24.61 -15.02
C LEU A 409 -24.75 -24.21 -15.55
N ASP A 410 -25.80 -24.97 -15.23
CA ASP A 410 -27.15 -24.68 -15.72
C ASP A 410 -27.74 -23.39 -15.13
N GLY A 411 -27.48 -23.12 -13.84
CA GLY A 411 -27.85 -21.88 -13.16
C GLY A 411 -26.67 -20.91 -13.04
N ARG A 412 -26.94 -19.73 -12.48
CA ARG A 412 -25.86 -18.83 -12.02
C ARG A 412 -25.34 -19.29 -10.67
N PRO A 413 -24.05 -19.08 -10.36
CA PRO A 413 -23.57 -19.25 -8.99
C PRO A 413 -24.46 -18.47 -8.02
N THR A 414 -24.86 -19.12 -6.94
CA THR A 414 -25.72 -18.53 -5.91
C THR A 414 -24.86 -17.75 -4.92
N PRO A 415 -24.92 -16.41 -4.91
CA PRO A 415 -24.13 -15.63 -3.98
C PRO A 415 -24.36 -16.06 -2.53
N GLN A 416 -23.31 -16.22 -1.79
CA GLN A 416 -23.31 -16.57 -0.38
C GLN A 416 -22.43 -15.59 0.36
N ALA A 417 -22.93 -15.04 1.47
CA ALA A 417 -22.04 -14.34 2.37
C ALA A 417 -20.99 -15.35 2.86
N GLU A 418 -19.71 -15.02 2.71
CA GLU A 418 -18.66 -15.83 3.32
C GLU A 418 -19.03 -16.00 4.79
N LYS A 419 -19.06 -17.26 5.26
CA LYS A 419 -19.33 -17.51 6.67
C LYS A 419 -18.26 -16.75 7.43
N PRO A 420 -18.62 -15.80 8.30
CA PRO A 420 -17.64 -15.34 9.28
C PRO A 420 -17.26 -16.62 10.05
N GLU A 421 -16.00 -16.99 10.02
CA GLU A 421 -15.52 -17.95 11.02
C GLU A 421 -16.03 -17.53 12.39
N GLU A 422 -16.39 -18.49 13.24
CA GLU A 422 -16.92 -18.26 14.58
C GLU A 422 -16.16 -17.10 15.22
N LYS A 423 -16.87 -16.00 15.45
CA LYS A 423 -16.32 -14.73 15.91
C LYS A 423 -15.54 -14.94 17.21
N THR A 424 -14.26 -15.16 17.12
CA THR A 424 -13.39 -14.57 18.12
C THR A 424 -13.54 -13.07 17.93
N ALA A 425 -14.11 -12.39 18.93
CA ALA A 425 -14.63 -11.02 18.90
C ALA A 425 -13.96 -10.11 17.88
N ASP A 426 -14.74 -9.67 16.87
CA ASP A 426 -14.29 -8.75 15.82
C ASP A 426 -13.63 -7.52 16.46
N PRO A 427 -12.30 -7.34 16.33
CA PRO A 427 -11.63 -6.16 16.88
C PRO A 427 -12.11 -4.87 16.21
N HIS A 428 -12.83 -4.95 15.08
CA HIS A 428 -13.41 -3.82 14.38
C HIS A 428 -14.82 -3.44 14.86
N ALA A 429 -15.57 -4.36 15.49
CA ALA A 429 -16.91 -4.08 16.04
C ALA A 429 -16.89 -3.10 17.21
N ALA A 430 -15.75 -2.86 17.84
CA ALA A 430 -15.58 -1.85 18.90
C ALA A 430 -15.32 -0.43 18.36
N LEU A 431 -15.31 -0.25 17.04
CA LEU A 431 -15.03 1.01 16.36
C LEU A 431 -16.28 1.38 15.56
N GLY A 432 -17.25 2.02 16.23
CA GLY A 432 -18.46 2.55 15.60
C GLY A 432 -18.14 3.30 14.30
N ASP A 433 -19.11 3.24 13.36
CA ASP A 433 -19.21 3.93 12.07
C ASP A 433 -17.92 4.61 11.60
N ARG A 434 -17.08 3.90 10.84
CA ARG A 434 -15.86 4.47 10.24
C ARG A 434 -15.96 4.47 8.74
N ASP A 435 -15.62 5.63 8.21
CA ASP A 435 -15.35 5.94 6.81
C ASP A 435 -14.51 4.82 6.15
N PRO A 436 -15.00 4.16 5.10
CA PRO A 436 -14.31 3.06 4.42
C PRO A 436 -12.98 3.46 3.77
N ASP A 437 -12.66 4.76 3.69
CA ASP A 437 -11.41 5.27 3.11
C ASP A 437 -10.26 5.41 4.14
N LYS A 438 -10.48 5.06 5.41
CA LYS A 438 -9.42 5.06 6.43
C LYS A 438 -8.87 3.66 6.67
N VAL A 439 -7.89 3.25 5.87
CA VAL A 439 -7.06 2.07 6.15
C VAL A 439 -6.26 2.31 7.44
N PRO A 440 -6.33 1.42 8.45
CA PRO A 440 -5.51 1.57 9.65
C PRO A 440 -4.02 1.45 9.29
N SER A 441 -3.25 2.50 9.49
CA SER A 441 -1.80 2.43 9.34
C SER A 441 -1.20 1.64 10.51
N PHE A 442 -0.48 0.56 10.21
CA PHE A 442 0.30 -0.13 11.24
C PHE A 442 1.47 0.74 11.67
N LYS A 443 1.66 0.89 12.98
CA LYS A 443 2.80 1.64 13.55
C LYS A 443 4.11 0.87 13.39
N VAL A 444 4.02 -0.46 13.34
CA VAL A 444 5.18 -1.36 13.39
C VAL A 444 5.09 -2.47 12.36
N VAL A 445 6.26 -2.99 11.97
CA VAL A 445 6.39 -4.19 11.13
C VAL A 445 7.39 -5.16 11.74
N MET A 446 7.14 -6.45 11.55
CA MET A 446 8.11 -7.50 11.85
C MET A 446 9.07 -7.77 10.67
N GLY A 447 8.77 -7.30 9.47
CA GLY A 447 9.55 -7.61 8.28
C GLY A 447 9.37 -9.06 7.84
N LEU A 448 8.14 -9.50 7.77
CA LEU A 448 7.75 -10.81 7.24
C LEU A 448 6.55 -10.68 6.31
N SER A 449 6.38 -11.66 5.45
CA SER A 449 5.19 -11.84 4.62
C SER A 449 4.34 -12.96 5.24
N PRO A 450 3.13 -12.65 5.72
CA PRO A 450 2.26 -13.65 6.30
C PRO A 450 1.67 -14.55 5.23
N ASN A 451 1.42 -15.80 5.57
CA ASN A 451 0.60 -16.69 4.78
C ASN A 451 -0.89 -16.36 5.01
N TYR A 452 -1.59 -16.05 3.93
CA TYR A 452 -3.01 -15.71 3.97
C TYR A 452 -3.93 -16.92 3.81
N ALA A 453 -3.38 -18.13 3.62
CA ALA A 453 -4.17 -19.33 3.49
C ALA A 453 -4.62 -19.85 4.86
N ASP A 454 -5.90 -20.19 4.98
CA ASP A 454 -6.37 -21.03 6.06
C ASP A 454 -6.10 -22.51 5.69
N ASP A 455 -5.10 -23.08 6.35
CA ASP A 455 -4.74 -24.48 6.19
C ASP A 455 -5.29 -25.38 7.30
N GLY A 456 -6.20 -24.85 8.12
CA GLY A 456 -6.81 -25.55 9.26
C GLY A 456 -5.84 -25.86 10.40
N LYS A 457 -4.61 -25.34 10.36
CA LYS A 457 -3.63 -25.52 11.43
C LYS A 457 -3.61 -24.27 12.32
N PRO A 458 -3.48 -24.43 13.64
CA PRO A 458 -3.39 -23.28 14.54
C PRO A 458 -2.15 -22.42 14.23
N GLY A 459 -2.33 -21.10 14.22
CA GLY A 459 -1.26 -20.12 14.00
C GLY A 459 -1.23 -19.54 12.60
N MET A 460 -0.46 -18.46 12.42
CA MET A 460 -0.25 -17.79 11.14
C MET A 460 1.06 -18.26 10.51
N GLY A 461 1.01 -18.82 9.30
CA GLY A 461 2.20 -19.18 8.53
C GLY A 461 3.02 -17.96 8.11
N VAL A 462 4.32 -18.15 7.90
CA VAL A 462 5.27 -17.15 7.41
C VAL A 462 5.76 -17.61 6.03
N ASP A 463 5.35 -16.90 4.97
CA ASP A 463 5.75 -17.23 3.61
C ASP A 463 7.17 -16.74 3.30
N ALA A 464 7.51 -15.55 3.78
CA ALA A 464 8.84 -14.99 3.61
C ALA A 464 9.26 -14.12 4.79
N VAL A 465 10.56 -13.94 4.96
CA VAL A 465 11.17 -13.03 5.94
C VAL A 465 12.07 -12.06 5.20
N SER A 466 11.89 -10.76 5.46
CA SER A 466 12.69 -9.72 4.82
C SER A 466 14.13 -9.80 5.32
N PRO A 467 15.13 -9.91 4.43
CA PRO A 467 16.54 -9.92 4.81
C PRO A 467 16.88 -8.69 5.66
N ASP A 468 17.64 -8.89 6.73
CA ASP A 468 17.98 -7.86 7.73
C ASP A 468 16.78 -7.17 8.40
N GLY A 469 15.57 -7.73 8.25
CA GLY A 469 14.36 -7.28 8.94
C GLY A 469 14.31 -7.72 10.41
N PRO A 470 13.37 -7.18 11.21
CA PRO A 470 13.18 -7.55 12.61
C PRO A 470 13.04 -9.06 12.83
N ALA A 471 12.23 -9.73 12.03
CA ALA A 471 11.99 -11.17 12.12
C ALA A 471 13.26 -11.96 11.74
N ASP A 472 13.98 -11.55 10.70
CA ASP A 472 15.23 -12.18 10.26
C ASP A 472 16.32 -12.09 11.34
N ARG A 473 16.52 -10.88 11.89
CA ARG A 473 17.48 -10.67 13.01
C ARG A 473 17.13 -11.49 14.25
N ALA A 474 15.85 -11.80 14.46
CA ALA A 474 15.39 -12.65 15.54
C ALA A 474 15.51 -14.16 15.22
N GLY A 475 15.93 -14.52 14.01
CA GLY A 475 16.10 -15.90 13.56
C GLY A 475 14.81 -16.58 13.08
N MET A 476 13.77 -15.81 12.73
CA MET A 476 12.56 -16.33 12.07
C MET A 476 12.88 -16.74 10.63
N LYS A 477 12.19 -17.73 10.11
CA LYS A 477 12.42 -18.26 8.75
C LYS A 477 11.09 -18.41 8.00
N ALA A 478 11.18 -18.40 6.67
CA ALA A 478 10.08 -18.88 5.84
C ALA A 478 9.72 -20.33 6.21
N GLY A 479 8.42 -20.63 6.26
CA GLY A 479 7.90 -21.90 6.73
C GLY A 479 7.63 -21.98 8.24
N ASP A 480 8.08 -21.01 9.02
CA ASP A 480 7.68 -20.90 10.43
C ASP A 480 6.18 -20.63 10.55
N ARG A 481 5.60 -21.00 11.68
CA ARG A 481 4.21 -20.69 12.00
C ARG A 481 4.13 -19.97 13.33
N ILE A 482 3.69 -18.72 13.32
CA ILE A 482 3.51 -17.92 14.55
C ILE A 482 2.27 -18.42 15.29
N ILE A 483 2.44 -18.90 16.51
CA ILE A 483 1.36 -19.45 17.33
C ILE A 483 1.05 -18.62 18.57
N ARG A 484 2.00 -17.78 19.03
CA ARG A 484 1.76 -16.82 20.13
C ARG A 484 2.61 -15.55 19.92
N ILE A 485 2.07 -14.41 20.33
CA ILE A 485 2.77 -13.12 20.41
C ILE A 485 2.48 -12.50 21.78
N SER A 486 3.53 -12.19 22.55
CA SER A 486 3.41 -11.60 23.90
C SER A 486 2.38 -12.33 24.78
N GLY A 487 2.40 -13.67 24.74
CA GLY A 487 1.51 -14.55 25.49
C GLY A 487 0.10 -14.74 24.92
N LYS A 488 -0.29 -14.00 23.88
CA LYS A 488 -1.59 -14.13 23.20
C LYS A 488 -1.51 -15.17 22.09
N SER A 489 -2.49 -16.08 22.02
CA SER A 489 -2.59 -17.05 20.94
C SER A 489 -2.88 -16.35 19.61
N ILE A 490 -2.23 -16.82 18.56
CA ILE A 490 -2.43 -16.38 17.18
C ILE A 490 -3.04 -17.54 16.42
N ALA A 491 -4.26 -17.41 15.98
CA ALA A 491 -4.92 -18.40 15.14
C ALA A 491 -4.79 -18.07 13.65
N ASN A 492 -4.76 -16.78 13.29
CA ASN A 492 -4.75 -16.30 11.91
C ASN A 492 -4.08 -14.93 11.79
N ILE A 493 -4.10 -14.36 10.58
CA ILE A 493 -3.53 -13.05 10.25
C ILE A 493 -4.15 -11.91 11.08
N TYR A 494 -5.44 -11.98 11.41
CA TYR A 494 -6.10 -10.91 12.16
C TYR A 494 -5.63 -10.85 13.61
N ASP A 495 -5.41 -12.01 14.25
CA ASP A 495 -4.82 -12.08 15.58
C ASP A 495 -3.39 -11.52 15.59
N TYR A 496 -2.62 -11.82 14.54
CA TYR A 496 -1.30 -11.25 14.34
C TYR A 496 -1.37 -9.72 14.25
N MET A 497 -2.24 -9.19 13.40
CA MET A 497 -2.44 -7.76 13.22
C MET A 497 -2.91 -7.09 14.52
N ALA A 498 -3.85 -7.70 15.25
CA ALA A 498 -4.32 -7.20 16.52
C ALA A 498 -3.23 -7.22 17.60
N SER A 499 -2.38 -8.24 17.60
CA SER A 499 -1.29 -8.40 18.58
C SER A 499 -0.16 -7.39 18.41
N THR A 500 0.06 -6.90 17.18
CA THR A 500 1.11 -5.91 16.87
C THR A 500 0.61 -4.47 16.88
N ARG A 501 -0.71 -4.24 16.85
CA ARG A 501 -1.34 -2.93 16.70
C ARG A 501 -0.95 -1.90 17.77
N ASN A 502 -0.79 -2.34 19.01
CA ASN A 502 -0.51 -1.46 20.15
C ASN A 502 0.98 -1.33 20.47
N ASN A 503 1.83 -1.97 19.68
CA ASN A 503 3.27 -1.89 19.85
C ASN A 503 3.83 -0.63 19.18
N ASN A 504 4.96 -0.18 19.68
CA ASN A 504 5.70 0.93 19.11
C ASN A 504 7.00 0.43 18.46
N PRO A 505 7.56 1.17 17.51
CA PRO A 505 8.89 0.87 16.97
C PRO A 505 9.93 0.80 18.11
N GLY A 506 10.76 -0.23 18.09
CA GLY A 506 11.75 -0.49 19.14
C GLY A 506 11.25 -1.41 20.26
N ASP A 507 9.95 -1.67 20.37
CA ASP A 507 9.43 -2.66 21.32
C ASP A 507 9.98 -4.04 20.95
N THR A 508 10.47 -4.74 21.97
CA THR A 508 10.87 -6.14 21.82
C THR A 508 9.77 -7.04 22.34
N ILE A 509 9.19 -7.81 21.45
CA ILE A 509 8.10 -8.73 21.75
C ILE A 509 8.56 -10.17 21.68
N GLU A 510 7.95 -11.02 22.50
CA GLU A 510 8.14 -12.46 22.44
C GLU A 510 7.21 -13.04 21.39
N VAL A 511 7.77 -13.76 20.44
CA VAL A 511 7.05 -14.47 19.39
C VAL A 511 7.36 -15.94 19.47
N VAL A 512 6.36 -16.78 19.66
CA VAL A 512 6.51 -18.23 19.64
C VAL A 512 6.14 -18.73 18.26
N VAL A 513 7.09 -19.38 17.62
CA VAL A 513 6.89 -20.02 16.31
C VAL A 513 6.95 -21.55 16.45
N LEU A 514 6.19 -22.23 15.62
CA LEU A 514 6.29 -23.66 15.40
C LEU A 514 7.15 -23.90 14.16
N ARG A 515 8.30 -24.55 14.32
CA ARG A 515 9.23 -24.94 13.27
C ARG A 515 9.51 -26.42 13.37
N ASP A 516 9.29 -27.20 12.31
CA ASP A 516 9.47 -28.65 12.28
C ASP A 516 8.77 -29.39 13.45
N GLY A 517 7.58 -28.88 13.83
CA GLY A 517 6.80 -29.44 14.95
C GLY A 517 7.29 -29.04 16.34
N GLN A 518 8.32 -28.22 16.48
CA GLN A 518 8.86 -27.77 17.76
C GLN A 518 8.61 -26.26 17.96
N GLU A 519 8.19 -25.88 19.17
CA GLU A 519 8.06 -24.48 19.55
C GLU A 519 9.43 -23.85 19.76
N GLN A 520 9.62 -22.67 19.15
CA GLN A 520 10.79 -21.82 19.35
C GLN A 520 10.34 -20.43 19.80
N ILE A 521 11.03 -19.89 20.79
CA ILE A 521 10.76 -18.55 21.32
C ILE A 521 11.76 -17.58 20.71
N LEU A 522 11.25 -16.60 19.98
CA LEU A 522 12.03 -15.55 19.34
C LEU A 522 11.75 -14.21 20.02
N LYS A 523 12.78 -13.40 20.22
CA LYS A 523 12.64 -12.01 20.65
C LYS A 523 12.77 -11.10 19.45
N VAL A 524 11.65 -10.53 19.03
CA VAL A 524 11.58 -9.68 17.84
C VAL A 524 11.51 -8.22 18.26
N THR A 525 12.51 -7.43 17.89
CA THR A 525 12.47 -5.98 18.07
C THR A 525 11.82 -5.35 16.85
N LEU A 526 10.63 -4.80 17.03
CA LEU A 526 9.79 -4.26 15.96
C LEU A 526 10.37 -2.99 15.34
N SER A 527 10.28 -2.87 14.02
CA SER A 527 10.63 -1.62 13.31
C SER A 527 9.38 -0.82 12.96
N ALA A 528 9.56 0.48 12.70
CA ALA A 528 8.47 1.31 12.18
C ALA A 528 7.93 0.74 10.86
N ALA A 529 6.62 0.79 10.66
CA ALA A 529 6.02 0.56 9.35
C ALA A 529 6.51 1.66 8.40
N ARG A 530 6.96 1.26 7.20
CA ARG A 530 7.51 2.18 6.19
C ARG A 530 6.42 2.93 5.45
#